data_528407062be65c50312332e1e8393a21
#
_entry.id   528407062be65c50312332e1e8393a21
#
_cell.length_a   1.000
_cell.length_b   1.000
_cell.length_c   1.000
_cell.angle_alpha   90.00
_cell.angle_beta   90.00
_cell.angle_gamma   90.00
#
_symmetry.space_group_name_H-M   'P 1'
#
loop_
_entity.id
_entity.type
_entity.pdbx_description
1 polymer ?
#
loop_
_entity_poly.entity_id
_entity_poly.type
_entity_poly.pdbx_seq_one_letter_code
_entity_poly.pdbx_strand_id
1 'polypeptide(L)'
;MNRYAFPTMTVGVCYYPEHWDRSLWEEDLRRMLDSGITVVRIAEFGWSLFERTEGVFTPDYFDPFLDLCKKLGMKVIFGTPTATPPAWLTETYPQTLNCDITGVKYRHGMRRHYNYNSPVYREKCAIIVEKIAPHYGKPPAIIGWQIDN
;
A
#
# COMPACT_ATOMS: atom_id res chain seq x y z
N MET A 1 -18.31 6.93 -22.20
CA MET A 1 -18.73 6.77 -20.81
C MET A 1 -17.52 7.02 -19.92
N ASN A 2 -17.58 8.03 -19.05
CA ASN A 2 -16.41 8.37 -18.20
C ASN A 2 -16.20 7.27 -17.18
N ARG A 3 -15.11 6.50 -17.28
CA ARG A 3 -14.79 5.36 -16.41
C ARG A 3 -14.69 5.70 -14.92
N TYR A 4 -14.61 6.98 -14.59
CA TYR A 4 -14.33 7.50 -13.26
C TYR A 4 -15.48 8.33 -12.67
N ALA A 5 -16.66 8.31 -13.28
CA ALA A 5 -17.81 8.98 -12.71
C ALA A 5 -18.47 8.09 -11.64
N PHE A 6 -18.43 8.53 -10.41
CA PHE A 6 -19.22 7.93 -9.33
C PHE A 6 -20.62 8.58 -9.35
N PRO A 7 -21.69 7.83 -9.64
CA PRO A 7 -23.03 8.40 -9.76
C PRO A 7 -23.62 8.83 -8.40
N THR A 8 -23.03 8.37 -7.30
CA THR A 8 -23.45 8.68 -5.93
C THR A 8 -22.22 8.92 -5.05
N MET A 9 -22.44 9.55 -3.89
CA MET A 9 -21.39 9.69 -2.89
C MET A 9 -20.89 8.30 -2.47
N THR A 10 -19.57 8.11 -2.53
CA THR A 10 -18.90 6.86 -2.19
C THR A 10 -18.23 7.02 -0.84
N VAL A 11 -18.50 6.11 0.09
CA VAL A 11 -17.86 6.06 1.40
C VAL A 11 -16.80 4.97 1.39
N GLY A 12 -15.59 5.32 1.86
CA GLY A 12 -14.48 4.40 1.95
C GLY A 12 -13.70 4.57 3.25
N VAL A 13 -12.96 3.53 3.62
CA VAL A 13 -12.08 3.51 4.79
C VAL A 13 -10.71 2.95 4.44
N CYS A 14 -9.70 3.25 5.27
CA CYS A 14 -8.45 2.51 5.25
C CYS A 14 -8.68 1.17 5.95
N TYR A 15 -8.23 0.10 5.33
CA TYR A 15 -8.24 -1.23 5.91
C TYR A 15 -6.89 -1.89 5.61
N TYR A 16 -6.30 -2.50 6.62
CA TYR A 16 -4.98 -3.12 6.52
C TYR A 16 -5.13 -4.62 6.74
N PRO A 17 -5.44 -5.41 5.68
CA PRO A 17 -5.68 -6.85 5.80
C PRO A 17 -4.47 -7.60 6.39
N GLU A 18 -3.27 -7.06 6.21
CA GLU A 18 -2.03 -7.60 6.77
C GLU A 18 -1.94 -7.52 8.30
N HIS A 19 -2.79 -6.72 8.95
CA HIS A 19 -2.84 -6.60 10.41
C HIS A 19 -3.87 -7.54 11.06
N TRP A 20 -4.65 -8.27 10.27
CA TRP A 20 -5.75 -9.09 10.74
C TRP A 20 -5.58 -10.54 10.30
N ASP A 21 -6.11 -11.47 11.09
CA ASP A 21 -6.21 -12.86 10.67
C ASP A 21 -7.09 -12.94 9.41
N ARG A 22 -6.68 -13.77 8.45
CA ARG A 22 -7.40 -13.92 7.18
C ARG A 22 -8.84 -14.41 7.34
N SER A 23 -9.12 -15.15 8.43
CA SER A 23 -10.47 -15.64 8.76
C SER A 23 -11.45 -14.50 9.06
N LEU A 24 -10.97 -13.33 9.44
CA LEU A 24 -11.80 -12.15 9.75
C LEU A 24 -12.15 -11.32 8.52
N TRP A 25 -11.40 -11.42 7.44
CA TRP A 25 -11.54 -10.54 6.29
C TRP A 25 -12.95 -10.53 5.68
N GLU A 26 -13.57 -11.72 5.51
CA GLU A 26 -14.90 -11.81 4.90
C GLU A 26 -15.97 -11.17 5.80
N GLU A 27 -15.90 -11.40 7.10
CA GLU A 27 -16.83 -10.81 8.07
C GLU A 27 -16.67 -9.29 8.12
N ASP A 28 -15.44 -8.78 8.19
CA ASP A 28 -15.15 -7.35 8.21
C ASP A 28 -15.67 -6.64 6.95
N LEU A 29 -15.40 -7.21 5.78
CA LEU A 29 -15.88 -6.64 4.52
C LEU A 29 -17.42 -6.65 4.43
N ARG A 30 -18.08 -7.70 4.90
CA ARG A 30 -19.55 -7.74 4.94
C ARG A 30 -20.12 -6.66 5.87
N ARG A 31 -19.57 -6.51 7.07
CA ARG A 31 -19.96 -5.46 8.03
C ARG A 31 -19.79 -4.06 7.44
N MET A 32 -18.69 -3.82 6.72
CA MET A 32 -18.45 -2.56 6.02
C MET A 32 -19.53 -2.31 4.95
N LEU A 33 -19.83 -3.30 4.12
CA LEU A 33 -20.84 -3.19 3.07
C LEU A 33 -22.24 -2.93 3.66
N ASP A 34 -22.61 -3.63 4.73
CA ASP A 34 -23.88 -3.44 5.45
C ASP A 34 -24.00 -2.03 6.04
N SER A 35 -22.85 -1.42 6.36
CA SER A 35 -22.77 -0.03 6.85
C SER A 35 -22.68 1.02 5.72
N GLY A 36 -22.75 0.59 4.44
CA GLY A 36 -22.67 1.48 3.29
C GLY A 36 -21.24 1.86 2.86
N ILE A 37 -20.23 1.26 3.45
CA ILE A 37 -18.81 1.43 3.05
C ILE A 37 -18.55 0.50 1.87
N THR A 38 -18.23 1.06 0.71
CA THR A 38 -18.09 0.30 -0.54
C THR A 38 -16.68 0.34 -1.13
N VAL A 39 -15.78 1.09 -0.49
CA VAL A 39 -14.38 1.22 -0.92
C VAL A 39 -13.45 1.00 0.27
N VAL A 40 -12.40 0.23 0.08
CA VAL A 40 -11.27 0.14 1.02
C VAL A 40 -9.98 0.59 0.37
N ARG A 41 -9.14 1.29 1.14
CA ARG A 41 -7.77 1.62 0.75
C ARG A 41 -6.82 0.69 1.48
N ILE A 42 -5.89 0.08 0.73
CA ILE A 42 -4.96 -0.94 1.24
C ILE A 42 -3.54 -0.72 0.72
N ALA A 43 -2.59 -1.44 1.27
CA ALA A 43 -1.22 -1.69 0.78
C ALA A 43 -0.21 -0.55 0.92
N GLU A 44 -0.60 0.68 1.24
CA GLU A 44 0.31 1.83 1.31
C GLU A 44 1.44 1.69 2.35
N PHE A 45 1.32 0.72 3.26
CA PHE A 45 2.34 0.41 4.27
C PHE A 45 2.98 -0.98 4.08
N GLY A 46 2.75 -1.60 2.93
CA GLY A 46 3.08 -3.00 2.67
C GLY A 46 4.45 -3.27 2.05
N TRP A 47 5.41 -2.33 2.01
CA TRP A 47 6.66 -2.57 1.29
C TRP A 47 7.41 -3.85 1.77
N SER A 48 7.52 -4.03 3.07
CA SER A 48 8.18 -5.22 3.64
C SER A 48 7.46 -6.55 3.35
N LEU A 49 6.18 -6.50 2.95
CA LEU A 49 5.41 -7.68 2.50
C LEU A 49 5.76 -8.05 1.07
N PHE A 50 6.01 -7.04 0.23
CA PHE A 50 6.39 -7.24 -1.16
C PHE A 50 7.88 -7.53 -1.36
N GLU A 51 8.73 -6.96 -0.49
CA GLU A 51 10.18 -7.06 -0.57
C GLU A 51 10.77 -7.16 0.84
N ARG A 52 10.71 -8.35 1.42
CA ARG A 52 11.24 -8.61 2.78
C ARG A 52 12.76 -8.49 2.84
N THR A 53 13.42 -8.89 1.78
CA THR A 53 14.88 -8.80 1.58
C THR A 53 15.10 -8.12 0.24
N GLU A 54 16.12 -7.26 0.17
CA GLU A 54 16.44 -6.51 -1.04
C GLU A 54 16.54 -7.41 -2.28
N GLY A 55 15.78 -7.07 -3.31
CA GLY A 55 15.73 -7.78 -4.58
C GLY A 55 14.89 -9.07 -4.59
N VAL A 56 14.32 -9.47 -3.45
CA VAL A 56 13.44 -10.66 -3.37
C VAL A 56 11.99 -10.22 -3.26
N PHE A 57 11.26 -10.34 -4.37
CA PHE A 57 9.89 -9.83 -4.49
C PHE A 57 8.84 -10.90 -4.36
N THR A 58 7.76 -10.60 -3.63
CA THR A 58 6.55 -11.41 -3.45
C THR A 58 5.33 -10.55 -3.82
N PRO A 59 5.02 -10.37 -5.12
CA PRO A 59 4.02 -9.41 -5.56
C PRO A 59 2.57 -9.84 -5.26
N ASP A 60 2.31 -11.09 -4.98
CA ASP A 60 0.99 -11.73 -4.87
C ASP A 60 0.38 -11.71 -3.45
N TYR A 61 0.98 -10.98 -2.51
CA TYR A 61 0.56 -11.00 -1.10
C TYR A 61 -0.93 -10.68 -0.90
N PHE A 62 -1.45 -9.68 -1.61
CA PHE A 62 -2.83 -9.21 -1.47
C PHE A 62 -3.84 -9.92 -2.39
N ASP A 63 -3.42 -10.85 -3.23
CA ASP A 63 -4.30 -11.53 -4.19
C ASP A 63 -5.52 -12.19 -3.52
N PRO A 64 -5.37 -12.95 -2.42
CA PRO A 64 -6.53 -13.56 -1.76
C PRO A 64 -7.53 -12.54 -1.22
N PHE A 65 -7.05 -11.37 -0.77
CA PHE A 65 -7.92 -10.29 -0.31
C PHE A 65 -8.64 -9.61 -1.47
N LEU A 66 -7.96 -9.38 -2.59
CA LEU A 66 -8.56 -8.80 -3.79
C LEU A 66 -9.61 -9.73 -4.43
N ASP A 67 -9.38 -11.04 -4.40
CA ASP A 67 -10.37 -12.02 -4.85
C ASP A 67 -11.62 -11.98 -3.98
N LEU A 68 -11.45 -11.83 -2.67
CA LEU A 68 -12.56 -11.67 -1.74
C LEU A 68 -13.31 -10.35 -1.98
N CYS A 69 -12.59 -9.24 -2.16
CA CYS A 69 -13.19 -7.95 -2.53
C CYS A 69 -14.02 -8.06 -3.82
N LYS A 70 -13.47 -8.71 -4.84
CA LYS A 70 -14.18 -8.98 -6.10
C LYS A 70 -15.46 -9.79 -5.87
N LYS A 71 -15.38 -10.88 -5.11
CA LYS A 71 -16.51 -11.76 -4.76
C LYS A 71 -17.63 -10.99 -4.08
N LEU A 72 -17.30 -10.09 -3.15
CA LEU A 72 -18.25 -9.32 -2.35
C LEU A 72 -18.70 -8.01 -3.01
N GLY A 73 -18.08 -7.58 -4.10
CA GLY A 73 -18.35 -6.30 -4.75
C GLY A 73 -17.68 -5.09 -4.11
N MET A 74 -16.80 -5.30 -3.12
CA MET A 74 -15.99 -4.25 -2.51
C MET A 74 -15.00 -3.68 -3.52
N LYS A 75 -14.85 -2.37 -3.57
CA LYS A 75 -13.87 -1.67 -4.41
C LYS A 75 -12.62 -1.34 -3.63
N VAL A 76 -11.50 -1.24 -4.34
CA VAL A 76 -10.19 -1.06 -3.72
C VAL A 76 -9.47 0.14 -4.34
N ILE A 77 -8.94 1.01 -3.49
CA ILE A 77 -7.87 1.94 -3.84
C ILE A 77 -6.56 1.30 -3.36
N PHE A 78 -5.65 1.04 -4.28
CA PHE A 78 -4.38 0.39 -3.97
C PHE A 78 -3.29 1.45 -3.76
N GLY A 79 -2.65 1.45 -2.60
CA GLY A 79 -1.55 2.36 -2.28
C GLY A 79 -0.21 1.84 -2.78
N THR A 80 0.63 2.72 -3.34
CA THR A 80 2.04 2.37 -3.51
C THR A 80 2.70 2.27 -2.14
N PRO A 81 3.53 1.26 -1.86
CA PRO A 81 4.01 0.97 -0.50
C PRO A 81 5.16 1.87 -0.05
N THR A 82 5.42 2.95 -0.76
CA THR A 82 6.61 3.80 -0.60
C THR A 82 6.66 4.54 0.73
N ALA A 83 5.53 4.74 1.40
CA ALA A 83 5.45 5.44 2.68
C ALA A 83 6.09 4.70 3.87
N THR A 84 6.41 3.42 3.72
CA THR A 84 7.04 2.59 4.78
C THR A 84 8.19 1.76 4.23
N PRO A 85 9.31 2.40 3.92
CA PRO A 85 10.49 1.64 3.49
C PRO A 85 10.87 0.59 4.54
N PRO A 86 11.26 -0.63 4.11
CA PRO A 86 11.62 -1.72 5.01
C PRO A 86 12.92 -1.43 5.76
N ALA A 87 13.13 -2.13 6.87
CA ALA A 87 14.29 -1.92 7.74
C ALA A 87 15.62 -2.10 6.99
N TRP A 88 15.70 -3.11 6.11
CA TRP A 88 16.93 -3.36 5.31
C TRP A 88 17.32 -2.13 4.50
N LEU A 89 16.35 -1.33 3.99
CA LEU A 89 16.66 -0.15 3.18
C LEU A 89 17.37 0.93 4.01
N THR A 90 16.89 1.23 5.19
CA THR A 90 17.49 2.25 6.06
C THR A 90 18.77 1.77 6.75
N GLU A 91 18.92 0.47 6.97
CA GLU A 91 20.14 -0.14 7.52
C GLU A 91 21.27 -0.18 6.48
N THR A 92 20.96 -0.62 5.26
CA THR A 92 21.95 -0.71 4.18
C THR A 92 22.27 0.68 3.60
N TYR A 93 21.27 1.57 3.56
CA TYR A 93 21.37 2.89 2.93
C TYR A 93 20.97 4.02 3.90
N PRO A 94 21.75 4.28 4.96
CA PRO A 94 21.38 5.27 6.00
C PRO A 94 21.27 6.71 5.48
N GLN A 95 21.75 7.00 4.27
CA GLN A 95 21.53 8.27 3.57
C GLN A 95 20.08 8.45 3.10
N THR A 96 19.25 7.40 3.15
CA THR A 96 17.81 7.47 2.86
C THR A 96 17.01 8.02 4.05
N LEU A 97 17.61 8.11 5.23
CA LEU A 97 16.96 8.70 6.38
C LEU A 97 16.88 10.21 6.26
N ASN A 98 15.74 10.75 6.63
CA ASN A 98 15.53 12.19 6.78
C ASN A 98 16.25 12.73 8.02
N CYS A 99 16.33 14.02 8.14
CA CYS A 99 16.83 14.70 9.33
C CYS A 99 15.89 15.86 9.71
N ASP A 100 15.97 16.26 10.95
CA ASP A 100 15.29 17.46 11.41
C ASP A 100 16.08 18.75 11.02
N ILE A 101 15.55 19.89 11.39
CA ILE A 101 16.16 21.19 11.10
C ILE A 101 17.54 21.39 11.75
N THR A 102 17.88 20.61 12.79
CA THR A 102 19.18 20.63 13.46
C THR A 102 20.18 19.65 12.85
N GLY A 103 19.77 18.87 11.83
CA GLY A 103 20.61 17.87 11.16
C GLY A 103 20.63 16.51 11.87
N VAL A 104 19.81 16.32 12.92
CA VAL A 104 19.70 15.01 13.58
C VAL A 104 18.87 14.07 12.71
N LYS A 105 19.45 12.92 12.36
CA LYS A 105 18.78 11.91 11.55
C LYS A 105 17.62 11.25 12.29
N TYR A 106 16.52 11.03 11.56
CA TYR A 106 15.41 10.24 12.04
C TYR A 106 15.82 8.76 12.17
N ARG A 107 15.13 8.05 13.04
CA ARG A 107 15.31 6.60 13.20
C ARG A 107 14.31 5.86 12.34
N HIS A 108 14.67 4.65 11.91
CA HIS A 108 13.73 3.74 11.28
C HIS A 108 12.47 3.57 12.15
N GLY A 109 11.29 3.49 11.51
CA GLY A 109 10.00 3.36 12.19
C GLY A 109 9.35 4.68 12.63
N MET A 110 10.05 5.79 12.62
CA MET A 110 9.42 7.10 12.79
C MET A 110 8.60 7.46 11.55
N ARG A 111 7.49 8.13 11.76
CA ARG A 111 6.66 8.60 10.64
C ARG A 111 7.48 9.50 9.71
N ARG A 112 7.44 9.19 8.39
CA ARG A 112 8.20 9.92 7.35
C ARG A 112 9.70 10.02 7.64
N HIS A 113 10.27 8.92 8.13
CA HIS A 113 11.69 8.85 8.43
C HIS A 113 12.60 8.87 7.18
N TYR A 114 12.02 8.75 6.00
CA TYR A 114 12.72 8.69 4.72
C TYR A 114 12.82 10.06 4.05
N ASN A 115 13.92 10.25 3.30
CA ASN A 115 14.21 11.49 2.58
C ASN A 115 13.81 11.34 1.11
N TYR A 116 12.77 12.06 0.69
CA TYR A 116 12.31 12.09 -0.70
C TYR A 116 13.36 12.57 -1.71
N ASN A 117 14.35 13.34 -1.27
CA ASN A 117 15.42 13.84 -2.11
C ASN A 117 16.59 12.85 -2.24
N SER A 118 16.62 11.75 -1.48
CA SER A 118 17.64 10.72 -1.60
C SER A 118 17.50 10.01 -2.96
N PRO A 119 18.55 10.04 -3.82
CA PRO A 119 18.51 9.31 -5.09
C PRO A 119 18.29 7.80 -4.89
N VAL A 120 18.92 7.23 -3.85
CA VAL A 120 18.77 5.81 -3.52
C VAL A 120 17.33 5.48 -3.13
N TYR A 121 16.69 6.31 -2.27
CA TYR A 121 15.29 6.08 -1.92
C TYR A 121 14.39 6.13 -3.15
N ARG A 122 14.58 7.11 -4.04
CA ARG A 122 13.80 7.25 -5.28
C ARG A 122 13.99 6.08 -6.23
N GLU A 123 15.23 5.59 -6.38
CA GLU A 123 15.53 4.39 -7.17
C GLU A 123 14.80 3.17 -6.61
N LYS A 124 14.87 2.92 -5.31
CA LYS A 124 14.18 1.79 -4.68
C LYS A 124 12.65 1.91 -4.77
N CYS A 125 12.10 3.13 -4.64
CA CYS A 125 10.68 3.38 -4.90
C CYS A 125 10.29 3.02 -6.35
N ALA A 126 11.09 3.40 -7.33
CA ALA A 126 10.82 3.05 -8.72
C ALA A 126 10.83 1.52 -8.92
N ILE A 127 11.83 0.84 -8.39
CA ILE A 127 11.97 -0.62 -8.49
C ILE A 127 10.75 -1.33 -7.89
N ILE A 128 10.34 -0.99 -6.65
CA ILE A 128 9.20 -1.67 -6.03
C ILE A 128 7.90 -1.41 -6.80
N VAL A 129 7.68 -0.18 -7.26
CA VAL A 129 6.49 0.16 -8.05
C VAL A 129 6.48 -0.58 -9.39
N GLU A 130 7.61 -0.67 -10.09
CA GLU A 130 7.74 -1.43 -11.34
C GLU A 130 7.45 -2.92 -11.15
N LYS A 131 7.73 -3.48 -9.97
CA LYS A 131 7.44 -4.90 -9.66
C LYS A 131 5.96 -5.13 -9.36
N ILE A 132 5.29 -4.24 -8.64
CA ILE A 132 3.90 -4.45 -8.21
C ILE A 132 2.86 -3.93 -9.21
N ALA A 133 3.14 -2.83 -9.92
CA ALA A 133 2.15 -2.18 -10.78
C ALA A 133 1.65 -3.07 -11.93
N PRO A 134 2.46 -3.89 -12.63
CA PRO A 134 1.96 -4.79 -13.66
C PRO A 134 1.04 -5.88 -13.10
N HIS A 135 1.28 -6.34 -11.87
CA HIS A 135 0.48 -7.35 -11.20
C HIS A 135 -0.87 -6.78 -10.78
N TYR A 136 -0.86 -5.64 -10.07
CA TYR A 136 -2.07 -5.02 -9.52
C TYR A 136 -2.77 -4.01 -10.45
N GLY A 137 -2.25 -3.77 -11.63
CA GLY A 137 -2.88 -2.89 -12.62
C GLY A 137 -4.14 -3.45 -13.29
N LYS A 138 -4.43 -4.74 -13.13
CA LYS A 138 -5.50 -5.44 -13.85
C LYS A 138 -6.68 -5.95 -12.99
N PRO A 139 -6.55 -6.23 -11.69
CA PRO A 139 -7.64 -6.76 -10.89
C PRO A 139 -8.88 -5.87 -10.94
N PRO A 140 -10.07 -6.44 -11.20
CA PRO A 140 -11.30 -5.65 -11.43
C PRO A 140 -11.83 -4.97 -10.15
N ALA A 141 -11.37 -5.39 -8.98
CA ALA A 141 -11.71 -4.74 -7.71
C ALA A 141 -10.99 -3.40 -7.54
N ILE A 142 -9.79 -3.24 -8.13
CA ILE A 142 -8.99 -2.02 -8.01
C ILE A 142 -9.56 -0.95 -8.94
N ILE A 143 -10.02 0.16 -8.37
CA ILE A 143 -10.63 1.29 -9.07
C ILE A 143 -9.71 2.52 -9.15
N GLY A 144 -8.62 2.52 -8.43
CA GLY A 144 -7.66 3.62 -8.41
C GLY A 144 -6.41 3.31 -7.61
N TRP A 145 -5.43 4.19 -7.74
CA TRP A 145 -4.17 4.12 -7.03
C TRP A 145 -3.96 5.37 -6.18
N GLN A 146 -3.43 5.17 -4.98
CA GLN A 146 -2.85 6.24 -4.19
C GLN A 146 -1.33 6.20 -4.36
N ILE A 147 -0.76 7.31 -4.77
CA ILE A 147 0.69 7.45 -4.93
C ILE A 147 1.25 8.02 -3.64
N ASP A 148 2.01 7.17 -2.93
CA ASP A 148 2.57 7.47 -1.62
C ASP A 148 1.50 7.81 -0.54
N ASN A 149 1.92 8.26 0.66
CA ASN A 149 1.01 8.62 1.76
C ASN A 149 1.51 9.83 2.56
#